data_a70a7faec3ef652875e5ae473eccb6dd
#
_entry.id   a70a7faec3ef652875e5ae473eccb6dd
#
_cell.length_a   1.000
_cell.length_b   1.000
_cell.length_c   1.000
_cell.angle_alpha   90.00
_cell.angle_beta   90.00
_cell.angle_gamma   90.00
#
_symmetry.space_group_name_H-M   'P 1'
#
loop_
_entity.id
_entity.type
_entity.pdbx_description
1 polymer ?
#
loop_
_entity_poly.entity_id
_entity_poly.type
_entity_poly.pdbx_seq_one_letter_code
_entity_poly.pdbx_strand_id
1 'polypeptide(L)'
;KYDKHDTIGQDCVAMCVNDIIAAGAEPLYFLDYVATGKNEPAKLEQVVAGVAEGCVQAGAALIGGETAEMPGMYGEDDYDLAGFAVGVAEKSQIIDGSKVAEGDILLGLASSGIHSNGYSLVRRVFADYTGEEVLPELEGKQLKEVLLEPTRIYVKAVLPLIKEELVNGIAHITGGGFIENVPRMFVADLAAEIEEDKVPVLPIFKALEKYGQIKHEEMFEIFNMGVGLMLAVSPENVSRVKELLDEPVYEIGRIVKKENESVIIK
;
A
#
# COMPACT_ATOMS: atom_id res chain seq x y z
N LYS A 1 -12.61 -16.91 -3.80
CA LYS A 1 -12.90 -17.78 -2.64
C LYS A 1 -14.13 -17.27 -1.89
N TYR A 2 -14.28 -15.95 -1.73
CA TYR A 2 -15.35 -15.31 -0.95
C TYR A 2 -16.41 -14.62 -1.79
N ASP A 3 -16.33 -14.72 -3.12
CA ASP A 3 -17.27 -14.18 -4.11
C ASP A 3 -17.65 -12.69 -3.86
N LYS A 4 -16.61 -11.88 -3.59
CA LYS A 4 -16.70 -10.43 -3.41
C LYS A 4 -15.76 -9.76 -4.40
N HIS A 5 -16.29 -9.01 -5.35
CA HIS A 5 -15.54 -8.48 -6.50
C HIS A 5 -15.50 -6.95 -6.57
N ASP A 6 -16.25 -6.26 -5.70
CA ASP A 6 -16.43 -4.81 -5.74
C ASP A 6 -15.27 -4.01 -5.11
N THR A 7 -14.31 -4.69 -4.46
CA THR A 7 -13.16 -4.02 -3.81
C THR A 7 -11.83 -4.23 -4.54
N ILE A 8 -11.67 -5.30 -5.32
CA ILE A 8 -10.40 -5.61 -5.99
C ILE A 8 -9.98 -4.52 -6.98
N GLY A 9 -10.95 -3.81 -7.59
CA GLY A 9 -10.67 -2.67 -8.47
C GLY A 9 -9.99 -1.52 -7.73
N GLN A 10 -10.36 -1.28 -6.47
CA GLN A 10 -9.70 -0.27 -5.63
C GLN A 10 -8.24 -0.63 -5.38
N ASP A 11 -7.94 -1.92 -5.14
CA ASP A 11 -6.56 -2.39 -4.98
C ASP A 11 -5.72 -2.11 -6.23
N CYS A 12 -6.28 -2.41 -7.41
CA CYS A 12 -5.62 -2.16 -8.68
C CYS A 12 -5.25 -0.68 -8.87
N VAL A 13 -6.20 0.22 -8.59
CA VAL A 13 -5.97 1.66 -8.66
C VAL A 13 -4.94 2.10 -7.61
N ALA A 14 -5.10 1.67 -6.37
CA ALA A 14 -4.23 2.05 -5.25
C ALA A 14 -2.76 1.70 -5.53
N MET A 15 -2.50 0.50 -6.05
CA MET A 15 -1.13 0.07 -6.37
C MET A 15 -0.46 0.99 -7.40
N CYS A 16 -1.21 1.47 -8.38
CA CYS A 16 -0.68 2.39 -9.39
C CYS A 16 -0.53 3.82 -8.87
N VAL A 17 -1.58 4.38 -8.26
CA VAL A 17 -1.59 5.80 -7.90
C VAL A 17 -0.75 6.13 -6.67
N ASN A 18 -0.57 5.17 -5.75
CA ASN A 18 0.32 5.34 -4.62
C ASN A 18 1.79 5.36 -5.04
N ASP A 19 2.17 4.62 -6.10
CA ASP A 19 3.52 4.71 -6.68
C ASP A 19 3.74 6.05 -7.40
N ILE A 20 2.70 6.57 -8.06
CA ILE A 20 2.76 7.91 -8.70
C ILE A 20 2.98 8.98 -7.63
N ILE A 21 2.20 8.97 -6.54
CA ILE A 21 2.35 9.97 -5.47
C ILE A 21 3.69 9.82 -4.74
N ALA A 22 4.24 8.60 -4.62
CA ALA A 22 5.55 8.37 -4.03
C ALA A 22 6.70 9.03 -4.83
N ALA A 23 6.51 9.19 -6.13
CA ALA A 23 7.43 9.94 -6.99
C ALA A 23 7.20 11.47 -7.00
N GLY A 24 6.24 11.97 -6.20
CA GLY A 24 5.88 13.40 -6.16
C GLY A 24 4.93 13.86 -7.26
N ALA A 25 4.31 12.92 -7.99
CA ALA A 25 3.42 13.24 -9.11
C ALA A 25 1.93 13.20 -8.70
N GLU A 26 1.12 14.06 -9.31
CA GLU A 26 -0.34 14.05 -9.20
C GLU A 26 -0.94 13.10 -10.24
N PRO A 27 -1.67 12.04 -9.85
CA PRO A 27 -2.36 11.16 -10.82
C PRO A 27 -3.42 11.94 -11.60
N LEU A 28 -3.44 11.77 -12.93
CA LEU A 28 -4.38 12.46 -13.82
C LEU A 28 -5.48 11.54 -14.32
N TYR A 29 -5.09 10.36 -14.83
CA TYR A 29 -6.03 9.40 -15.37
C TYR A 29 -5.54 7.96 -15.23
N PHE A 30 -6.51 7.06 -15.37
CA PHE A 30 -6.34 5.63 -15.20
C PHE A 30 -7.03 4.89 -16.36
N LEU A 31 -6.45 3.76 -16.76
CA LEU A 31 -7.03 2.77 -17.65
C LEU A 31 -6.90 1.39 -17.00
N ASP A 32 -7.94 0.58 -17.09
CA ASP A 32 -7.94 -0.79 -16.60
C ASP A 32 -7.89 -1.80 -17.77
N TYR A 33 -7.39 -2.98 -17.45
CA TYR A 33 -7.43 -4.13 -18.32
C TYR A 33 -7.92 -5.34 -17.51
N VAL A 34 -9.02 -5.93 -17.93
CA VAL A 34 -9.58 -7.13 -17.31
C VAL A 34 -9.51 -8.29 -18.30
N ALA A 35 -8.72 -9.32 -17.98
CA ALA A 35 -8.72 -10.59 -18.69
C ALA A 35 -9.50 -11.63 -17.88
N THR A 36 -10.37 -12.40 -18.54
CA THR A 36 -11.21 -13.40 -17.88
C THR A 36 -11.35 -14.67 -18.71
N GLY A 37 -11.53 -15.83 -18.06
CA GLY A 37 -11.79 -17.08 -18.75
C GLY A 37 -13.19 -17.12 -19.34
N LYS A 38 -14.17 -16.47 -18.69
CA LYS A 38 -15.55 -16.33 -19.14
C LYS A 38 -16.09 -14.96 -18.78
N ASN A 39 -16.70 -14.31 -19.75
CA ASN A 39 -17.31 -13.01 -19.55
C ASN A 39 -18.65 -13.14 -18.79
N GLU A 40 -18.60 -12.78 -17.50
CA GLU A 40 -19.77 -12.69 -16.62
C GLU A 40 -20.06 -11.22 -16.31
N PRO A 41 -20.99 -10.56 -17.03
CA PRO A 41 -21.18 -9.11 -16.92
C PRO A 41 -21.45 -8.62 -15.50
N ALA A 42 -22.23 -9.35 -14.71
CA ALA A 42 -22.55 -8.96 -13.33
C ALA A 42 -21.35 -9.01 -12.37
N LYS A 43 -20.38 -9.91 -12.61
CA LYS A 43 -19.12 -9.98 -11.88
C LYS A 43 -18.17 -8.87 -12.30
N LEU A 44 -18.02 -8.68 -13.61
CA LEU A 44 -17.15 -7.65 -14.18
C LEU A 44 -17.64 -6.23 -13.88
N GLU A 45 -18.95 -6.00 -13.82
CA GLU A 45 -19.52 -4.74 -13.36
C GLU A 45 -19.04 -4.38 -11.95
N GLN A 46 -18.97 -5.33 -11.01
CA GLN A 46 -18.46 -5.11 -9.67
C GLN A 46 -16.96 -4.74 -9.70
N VAL A 47 -16.17 -5.46 -10.49
CA VAL A 47 -14.72 -5.18 -10.63
C VAL A 47 -14.50 -3.76 -11.14
N VAL A 48 -15.19 -3.37 -12.20
CA VAL A 48 -15.08 -2.02 -12.78
C VAL A 48 -15.63 -0.94 -11.85
N ALA A 49 -16.69 -1.24 -11.09
CA ALA A 49 -17.18 -0.33 -10.05
C ALA A 49 -16.11 -0.06 -8.97
N GLY A 50 -15.38 -1.09 -8.57
CA GLY A 50 -14.23 -0.93 -7.67
C GLY A 50 -13.12 -0.07 -8.27
N VAL A 51 -12.81 -0.22 -9.56
CA VAL A 51 -11.85 0.64 -10.28
C VAL A 51 -12.33 2.09 -10.29
N ALA A 52 -13.61 2.32 -10.61
CA ALA A 52 -14.19 3.66 -10.63
C ALA A 52 -14.12 4.33 -9.25
N GLU A 53 -14.47 3.59 -8.19
CA GLU A 53 -14.36 4.08 -6.80
C GLU A 53 -12.90 4.43 -6.44
N GLY A 54 -11.94 3.57 -6.77
CA GLY A 54 -10.53 3.87 -6.55
C GLY A 54 -10.07 5.15 -7.27
N CYS A 55 -10.52 5.35 -8.51
CA CYS A 55 -10.24 6.58 -9.27
C CYS A 55 -10.86 7.83 -8.62
N VAL A 56 -12.08 7.73 -8.08
CA VAL A 56 -12.72 8.83 -7.32
C VAL A 56 -11.92 9.17 -6.06
N GLN A 57 -11.47 8.14 -5.33
CA GLN A 57 -10.62 8.33 -4.15
C GLN A 57 -9.29 8.98 -4.51
N ALA A 58 -8.67 8.58 -5.62
CA ALA A 58 -7.42 9.16 -6.10
C ALA A 58 -7.58 10.57 -6.71
N GLY A 59 -8.80 10.97 -7.09
CA GLY A 59 -9.01 12.18 -7.86
C GLY A 59 -8.56 12.08 -9.33
N ALA A 60 -8.38 10.85 -9.83
CA ALA A 60 -7.98 10.56 -11.20
C ALA A 60 -9.20 10.24 -12.08
N ALA A 61 -9.12 10.52 -13.38
CA ALA A 61 -10.18 10.20 -14.31
C ALA A 61 -10.03 8.76 -14.84
N LEU A 62 -11.06 7.92 -14.71
CA LEU A 62 -11.13 6.66 -15.44
C LEU A 62 -11.55 6.98 -16.90
N ILE A 63 -10.59 6.92 -17.82
CA ILE A 63 -10.80 7.41 -19.20
C ILE A 63 -11.05 6.29 -20.21
N GLY A 64 -10.89 5.04 -19.82
CA GLY A 64 -11.11 3.88 -20.66
C GLY A 64 -10.51 2.63 -20.06
N GLY A 65 -10.54 1.57 -20.82
CA GLY A 65 -10.01 0.27 -20.43
C GLY A 65 -10.32 -0.76 -21.51
N GLU A 66 -10.03 -2.03 -21.23
CA GLU A 66 -10.30 -3.15 -22.10
C GLU A 66 -10.73 -4.37 -21.29
N THR A 67 -11.70 -5.12 -21.80
CA THR A 67 -12.09 -6.41 -21.25
C THR A 67 -11.88 -7.49 -22.30
N ALA A 68 -11.08 -8.50 -22.00
CA ALA A 68 -10.77 -9.59 -22.91
C ALA A 68 -11.22 -10.94 -22.34
N GLU A 69 -12.08 -11.65 -23.07
CA GLU A 69 -12.40 -13.04 -22.77
C GLU A 69 -11.36 -13.96 -23.41
N MET A 70 -10.66 -14.76 -22.57
CA MET A 70 -9.55 -15.62 -22.97
C MET A 70 -9.78 -17.06 -22.50
N PRO A 71 -10.73 -17.79 -23.09
CA PRO A 71 -11.01 -19.17 -22.73
C PRO A 71 -9.80 -20.08 -23.01
N GLY A 72 -9.47 -20.93 -22.04
CA GLY A 72 -8.31 -21.82 -22.12
C GLY A 72 -6.99 -21.21 -21.69
N MET A 73 -6.88 -19.87 -21.53
CA MET A 73 -5.76 -19.20 -20.86
C MET A 73 -6.06 -19.01 -19.38
N TYR A 74 -7.29 -18.60 -19.06
CA TYR A 74 -7.81 -18.52 -17.69
C TYR A 74 -8.88 -19.59 -17.47
N GLY A 75 -9.04 -20.04 -16.22
CA GLY A 75 -10.18 -20.86 -15.80
C GLY A 75 -11.49 -20.06 -15.94
N GLU A 76 -12.63 -20.76 -16.04
CA GLU A 76 -13.94 -20.09 -16.25
C GLU A 76 -14.26 -19.04 -15.16
N ASP A 77 -13.86 -19.30 -13.93
CA ASP A 77 -14.10 -18.42 -12.77
C ASP A 77 -12.98 -17.42 -12.51
N ASP A 78 -11.86 -17.54 -13.24
CA ASP A 78 -10.69 -16.71 -13.04
C ASP A 78 -10.75 -15.42 -13.84
N TYR A 79 -10.20 -14.37 -13.28
CA TYR A 79 -9.89 -13.13 -13.98
C TYR A 79 -8.57 -12.55 -13.46
N ASP A 80 -7.97 -11.71 -14.28
CA ASP A 80 -6.77 -10.94 -13.98
C ASP A 80 -7.07 -9.46 -14.24
N LEU A 81 -6.61 -8.59 -13.34
CA LEU A 81 -6.87 -7.16 -13.39
C LEU A 81 -5.55 -6.41 -13.36
N ALA A 82 -5.31 -5.61 -14.37
CA ALA A 82 -4.17 -4.72 -14.46
C ALA A 82 -4.60 -3.26 -14.59
N GLY A 83 -3.75 -2.35 -14.12
CA GLY A 83 -3.98 -0.92 -14.20
C GLY A 83 -2.82 -0.19 -14.87
N PHE A 84 -3.15 0.90 -15.54
CA PHE A 84 -2.18 1.84 -16.07
C PHE A 84 -2.60 3.26 -15.67
N ALA A 85 -1.72 3.96 -14.97
CA ALA A 85 -1.97 5.32 -14.51
C ALA A 85 -0.93 6.29 -15.06
N VAL A 86 -1.34 7.51 -15.31
CA VAL A 86 -0.44 8.61 -15.71
C VAL A 86 -0.59 9.73 -14.71
N GLY A 87 0.54 10.20 -14.21
CA GLY A 87 0.64 11.36 -13.34
C GLY A 87 1.52 12.45 -13.94
N VAL A 88 1.48 13.63 -13.35
CA VAL A 88 2.30 14.78 -13.72
C VAL A 88 2.96 15.36 -12.48
N ALA A 89 4.21 15.78 -12.61
CA ALA A 89 4.94 16.53 -11.60
C ALA A 89 5.69 17.70 -12.24
N GLU A 90 5.81 18.79 -11.52
CA GLU A 90 6.82 19.79 -11.84
C GLU A 90 8.21 19.20 -11.63
N LYS A 91 9.13 19.43 -12.55
CA LYS A 91 10.47 18.84 -12.49
C LYS A 91 11.21 19.13 -11.17
N SER A 92 10.97 20.28 -10.57
CA SER A 92 11.54 20.70 -9.28
C SER A 92 10.91 20.02 -8.07
N GLN A 93 9.74 19.38 -8.23
CA GLN A 93 8.96 18.73 -7.17
C GLN A 93 9.06 17.20 -7.23
N ILE A 94 9.82 16.66 -8.18
CA ILE A 94 10.04 15.20 -8.23
C ILE A 94 10.74 14.75 -6.94
N ILE A 95 10.16 13.73 -6.31
CA ILE A 95 10.72 13.09 -5.12
C ILE A 95 11.54 11.88 -5.58
N ASP A 96 12.86 12.03 -5.52
CA ASP A 96 13.86 11.04 -5.96
C ASP A 96 14.80 10.60 -4.81
N GLY A 97 14.49 11.02 -3.58
CA GLY A 97 15.29 10.73 -2.40
C GLY A 97 16.53 11.62 -2.20
N SER A 98 16.84 12.50 -3.14
CA SER A 98 18.04 13.37 -3.06
C SER A 98 17.96 14.44 -1.97
N LYS A 99 16.74 14.78 -1.52
CA LYS A 99 16.49 15.74 -0.44
C LYS A 99 16.50 15.10 0.95
N VAL A 100 16.44 13.76 1.04
CA VAL A 100 16.45 13.07 2.33
C VAL A 100 17.82 13.20 2.99
N ALA A 101 17.82 13.54 4.27
CA ALA A 101 19.03 13.80 5.04
C ALA A 101 19.04 13.05 6.38
N GLU A 102 20.25 12.87 6.93
CA GLU A 102 20.40 12.38 8.31
C GLU A 102 19.66 13.29 9.28
N GLY A 103 18.84 12.69 10.14
CA GLY A 103 18.00 13.39 11.11
C GLY A 103 16.56 13.60 10.67
N ASP A 104 16.21 13.34 9.40
CA ASP A 104 14.80 13.34 8.96
C ASP A 104 14.00 12.33 9.78
N ILE A 105 12.79 12.72 10.17
CA ILE A 105 11.86 11.88 10.92
C ILE A 105 11.08 11.00 9.96
N LEU A 106 10.95 9.73 10.31
CA LEU A 106 10.12 8.76 9.58
C LEU A 106 8.70 8.78 10.12
N LEU A 107 7.78 9.24 9.29
CA LEU A 107 6.35 9.27 9.59
C LEU A 107 5.65 8.14 8.82
N GLY A 108 5.00 7.24 9.56
CA GLY A 108 4.16 6.17 9.00
C GLY A 108 2.70 6.61 8.87
N LEU A 109 2.11 6.40 7.70
CA LEU A 109 0.68 6.51 7.48
C LEU A 109 0.07 5.10 7.54
N ALA A 110 -1.00 4.96 8.34
CA ALA A 110 -1.62 3.66 8.57
C ALA A 110 -2.07 2.98 7.28
N SER A 111 -1.86 1.67 7.17
CA SER A 111 -2.52 0.83 6.18
C SER A 111 -3.95 0.50 6.63
N SER A 112 -4.82 0.16 5.67
CA SER A 112 -6.17 -0.34 5.95
C SER A 112 -6.17 -1.83 6.33
N GLY A 113 -5.14 -2.55 5.98
CA GLY A 113 -5.00 -3.99 6.16
C GLY A 113 -3.72 -4.53 5.54
N ILE A 114 -3.80 -5.72 4.98
CA ILE A 114 -2.68 -6.39 4.29
C ILE A 114 -2.30 -5.61 3.01
N HIS A 115 -3.23 -4.86 2.46
CA HIS A 115 -3.16 -4.27 1.12
C HIS A 115 -3.13 -5.34 0.03
N SER A 116 -2.27 -5.20 -1.00
CA SER A 116 -2.29 -6.09 -2.16
C SER A 116 -1.08 -7.05 -2.23
N ASN A 117 -0.29 -7.17 -1.17
CA ASN A 117 0.94 -7.94 -1.17
C ASN A 117 0.96 -9.04 -0.10
N GLY A 118 1.74 -10.10 -0.34
CA GLY A 118 1.87 -11.22 0.58
C GLY A 118 0.74 -12.25 0.53
N TYR A 119 -0.23 -12.12 -0.38
CA TYR A 119 -1.42 -12.97 -0.44
C TYR A 119 -1.14 -14.43 -0.78
N SER A 120 -0.02 -14.77 -1.42
CA SER A 120 0.40 -16.17 -1.59
C SER A 120 0.61 -16.85 -0.24
N LEU A 121 1.21 -16.14 0.71
CA LEU A 121 1.40 -16.62 2.07
C LEU A 121 0.08 -16.60 2.86
N VAL A 122 -0.69 -15.51 2.79
CA VAL A 122 -2.01 -15.39 3.42
C VAL A 122 -2.95 -16.55 3.03
N ARG A 123 -3.03 -16.86 1.72
CA ARG A 123 -3.83 -17.99 1.22
C ARG A 123 -3.34 -19.34 1.74
N ARG A 124 -2.03 -19.51 1.92
CA ARG A 124 -1.46 -20.73 2.50
C ARG A 124 -1.81 -20.85 3.98
N VAL A 125 -1.66 -19.77 4.76
CA VAL A 125 -1.95 -19.75 6.20
C VAL A 125 -3.43 -20.04 6.48
N PHE A 126 -4.32 -19.45 5.70
CA PHE A 126 -5.77 -19.58 5.89
C PHE A 126 -6.44 -20.48 4.83
N ALA A 127 -5.72 -21.50 4.33
CA ALA A 127 -6.23 -22.40 3.29
C ALA A 127 -7.51 -23.12 3.73
N ASP A 128 -7.51 -23.65 4.95
CA ASP A 128 -8.58 -24.45 5.53
C ASP A 128 -9.70 -23.62 6.21
N TYR A 129 -9.55 -22.29 6.24
CA TYR A 129 -10.53 -21.38 6.84
C TYR A 129 -11.61 -21.02 5.83
N THR A 130 -12.85 -20.93 6.31
CA THR A 130 -14.01 -20.53 5.48
C THR A 130 -14.08 -19.02 5.24
N GLY A 131 -13.50 -18.24 6.17
CA GLY A 131 -13.57 -16.80 6.22
C GLY A 131 -14.63 -16.26 7.19
N GLU A 132 -15.55 -17.12 7.66
CA GLU A 132 -16.57 -16.74 8.64
C GLU A 132 -16.04 -16.77 10.09
N GLU A 133 -14.83 -17.29 10.28
CA GLU A 133 -14.22 -17.38 11.59
C GLU A 133 -13.88 -16.00 12.14
N VAL A 134 -14.16 -15.82 13.43
CA VAL A 134 -13.73 -14.67 14.22
C VAL A 134 -12.55 -15.10 15.07
N LEU A 135 -11.35 -14.82 14.60
CA LEU A 135 -10.11 -15.15 15.33
C LEU A 135 -9.98 -14.21 16.54
N PRO A 136 -9.40 -14.69 17.67
CA PRO A 136 -9.23 -13.87 18.87
C PRO A 136 -8.48 -12.55 18.63
N GLU A 137 -7.53 -12.53 17.68
CA GLU A 137 -6.72 -11.37 17.33
C GLU A 137 -7.53 -10.31 16.54
N LEU A 138 -8.62 -10.68 15.85
CA LEU A 138 -9.32 -9.80 14.90
C LEU A 138 -10.40 -8.91 15.53
N GLU A 139 -10.43 -8.80 16.87
CA GLU A 139 -11.29 -7.85 17.59
C GLU A 139 -12.79 -7.94 17.23
N GLY A 140 -13.27 -9.16 16.97
CA GLY A 140 -14.67 -9.44 16.66
C GLY A 140 -15.03 -9.36 15.16
N LYS A 141 -14.09 -9.04 14.28
CA LYS A 141 -14.31 -9.07 12.83
C LYS A 141 -14.16 -10.48 12.27
N GLN A 142 -14.92 -10.81 11.22
CA GLN A 142 -14.73 -12.04 10.48
C GLN A 142 -13.44 -12.00 9.66
N LEU A 143 -12.79 -13.14 9.49
CA LEU A 143 -11.53 -13.24 8.74
C LEU A 143 -11.69 -12.73 7.31
N LYS A 144 -12.79 -13.05 6.60
CA LYS A 144 -13.04 -12.58 5.24
C LYS A 144 -13.15 -11.06 5.14
N GLU A 145 -13.74 -10.40 6.14
CA GLU A 145 -13.86 -8.94 6.15
C GLU A 145 -12.47 -8.28 6.18
N VAL A 146 -11.60 -8.78 7.05
CA VAL A 146 -10.24 -8.27 7.18
C VAL A 146 -9.36 -8.60 5.97
N LEU A 147 -9.55 -9.79 5.37
CA LEU A 147 -8.79 -10.21 4.19
C LEU A 147 -9.23 -9.51 2.89
N LEU A 148 -10.43 -8.94 2.87
CA LEU A 148 -10.98 -8.24 1.70
C LEU A 148 -10.99 -6.72 1.87
N GLU A 149 -10.39 -6.20 2.95
CA GLU A 149 -10.22 -4.77 3.14
C GLU A 149 -9.32 -4.21 2.04
N PRO A 150 -9.81 -3.26 1.22
CA PRO A 150 -9.05 -2.78 0.07
C PRO A 150 -7.84 -1.94 0.49
N THR A 151 -6.86 -1.92 -0.39
CA THR A 151 -5.65 -1.10 -0.27
C THR A 151 -6.01 0.38 -0.18
N ARG A 152 -5.46 1.06 0.82
CA ARG A 152 -5.67 2.48 1.03
C ARG A 152 -5.02 3.32 -0.08
N ILE A 153 -5.73 4.35 -0.52
CA ILE A 153 -5.25 5.35 -1.48
C ILE A 153 -4.83 6.60 -0.71
N TYR A 154 -3.55 6.98 -0.82
CA TYR A 154 -2.94 8.08 -0.07
C TYR A 154 -2.90 9.41 -0.82
N VAL A 155 -3.32 9.45 -2.09
CA VAL A 155 -3.14 10.60 -2.98
C VAL A 155 -3.65 11.91 -2.38
N LYS A 156 -4.91 11.95 -1.94
CA LYS A 156 -5.52 13.18 -1.40
C LYS A 156 -4.88 13.66 -0.10
N ALA A 157 -4.38 12.73 0.72
CA ALA A 157 -3.71 13.05 1.97
C ALA A 157 -2.30 13.62 1.73
N VAL A 158 -1.56 13.06 0.78
CA VAL A 158 -0.13 13.36 0.60
C VAL A 158 0.12 14.48 -0.42
N LEU A 159 -0.74 14.64 -1.43
CA LEU A 159 -0.57 15.66 -2.46
C LEU A 159 -0.42 17.10 -1.92
N PRO A 160 -1.18 17.53 -0.88
CA PRO A 160 -0.95 18.85 -0.26
C PRO A 160 0.44 19.01 0.36
N LEU A 161 0.99 17.94 0.95
CA LEU A 161 2.33 17.93 1.55
C LEU A 161 3.43 18.13 0.49
N ILE A 162 3.25 17.52 -0.68
CA ILE A 162 4.15 17.67 -1.82
C ILE A 162 4.08 19.10 -2.36
N LYS A 163 2.88 19.65 -2.52
CA LYS A 163 2.66 21.02 -3.02
C LYS A 163 3.27 22.08 -2.08
N GLU A 164 3.29 21.85 -0.77
CA GLU A 164 3.95 22.69 0.23
C GLU A 164 5.46 22.33 0.42
N GLU A 165 6.01 21.40 -0.33
CA GLU A 165 7.41 20.93 -0.25
C GLU A 165 7.83 20.48 1.17
N LEU A 166 6.93 19.83 1.90
CA LEU A 166 7.14 19.41 3.29
C LEU A 166 7.79 18.03 3.43
N VAL A 167 7.89 17.26 2.34
CA VAL A 167 8.32 15.87 2.36
C VAL A 167 9.57 15.71 1.50
N ASN A 168 10.62 15.08 2.06
CA ASN A 168 11.89 14.85 1.39
C ASN A 168 11.96 13.51 0.66
N GLY A 169 11.22 12.51 1.14
CA GLY A 169 11.17 11.16 0.56
C GLY A 169 9.85 10.46 0.90
N ILE A 170 9.41 9.59 0.02
CA ILE A 170 8.19 8.79 0.20
C ILE A 170 8.48 7.35 -0.20
N ALA A 171 8.05 6.38 0.62
CA ALA A 171 8.07 4.97 0.29
C ALA A 171 6.66 4.38 0.37
N HIS A 172 6.17 3.80 -0.72
CA HIS A 172 4.97 2.97 -0.74
C HIS A 172 5.36 1.56 -0.32
N ILE A 173 4.79 1.07 0.79
CA ILE A 173 5.15 -0.23 1.35
C ILE A 173 4.33 -1.33 0.67
N THR A 174 4.98 -2.05 -0.22
CA THR A 174 4.41 -3.09 -1.08
C THR A 174 5.08 -4.46 -0.83
N GLY A 175 5.18 -5.31 -1.83
CA GLY A 175 5.93 -6.57 -1.75
C GLY A 175 7.39 -6.33 -1.37
N GLY A 176 7.91 -7.15 -0.46
CA GLY A 176 9.22 -6.94 0.15
C GLY A 176 9.20 -6.10 1.44
N GLY A 177 8.00 -5.72 1.91
CA GLY A 177 7.79 -5.08 3.21
C GLY A 177 8.63 -3.82 3.43
N PHE A 178 9.07 -3.59 4.63
CA PHE A 178 9.93 -2.45 4.98
C PHE A 178 11.32 -2.58 4.36
N ILE A 179 11.86 -3.79 4.34
CA ILE A 179 13.26 -4.04 3.99
C ILE A 179 13.58 -3.64 2.55
N GLU A 180 12.67 -3.93 1.60
CA GLU A 180 12.88 -3.61 0.19
C GLU A 180 12.35 -2.24 -0.24
N ASN A 181 11.29 -1.72 0.43
CA ASN A 181 10.64 -0.50 -0.03
C ASN A 181 11.20 0.77 0.63
N VAL A 182 11.50 0.74 1.93
CA VAL A 182 11.99 1.93 2.64
C VAL A 182 13.29 2.49 2.04
N PRO A 183 14.28 1.66 1.62
CA PRO A 183 15.50 2.19 1.00
C PRO A 183 15.32 2.92 -0.33
N ARG A 184 14.16 2.75 -0.98
CA ARG A 184 13.89 3.42 -2.27
C ARG A 184 13.70 4.93 -2.13
N MET A 185 13.42 5.42 -0.92
CA MET A 185 13.16 6.85 -0.69
C MET A 185 14.38 7.68 -0.33
N PHE A 186 15.58 7.08 -0.24
CA PHE A 186 16.82 7.80 0.11
C PHE A 186 18.05 7.27 -0.62
N VAL A 187 19.14 8.05 -0.59
CA VAL A 187 20.41 7.70 -1.24
C VAL A 187 21.24 6.67 -0.44
N ALA A 188 22.20 6.04 -1.08
CA ALA A 188 22.94 4.87 -0.60
C ALA A 188 23.68 5.02 0.74
N ASP A 189 24.02 6.25 1.16
CA ASP A 189 24.78 6.53 2.37
C ASP A 189 23.92 6.66 3.63
N LEU A 190 22.61 6.52 3.46
CA LEU A 190 21.61 6.65 4.52
C LEU A 190 20.96 5.30 4.87
N ALA A 191 20.40 5.24 6.06
CA ALA A 191 19.62 4.12 6.55
C ALA A 191 18.39 4.62 7.33
N ALA A 192 17.35 3.82 7.35
CA ALA A 192 16.19 4.03 8.19
C ALA A 192 16.35 3.27 9.52
N GLU A 193 16.32 3.99 10.64
CA GLU A 193 16.23 3.41 11.97
C GLU A 193 14.77 3.48 12.43
N ILE A 194 14.14 2.33 12.61
CA ILE A 194 12.70 2.18 12.90
C ILE A 194 12.55 1.61 14.31
N GLU A 195 11.75 2.27 15.14
CA GLU A 195 11.37 1.84 16.47
C GLU A 195 10.13 0.96 16.36
N GLU A 196 10.30 -0.36 16.54
CA GLU A 196 9.24 -1.35 16.32
C GLU A 196 8.01 -1.11 17.17
N ASP A 197 8.22 -0.72 18.43
CA ASP A 197 7.13 -0.44 19.40
C ASP A 197 6.24 0.74 19.00
N LYS A 198 6.69 1.57 18.06
CA LYS A 198 5.93 2.69 17.49
C LYS A 198 5.20 2.35 16.20
N VAL A 199 5.47 1.19 15.61
CA VAL A 199 4.76 0.73 14.41
C VAL A 199 3.34 0.29 14.80
N PRO A 200 2.28 0.82 14.14
CA PRO A 200 0.89 0.51 14.49
C PRO A 200 0.45 -0.86 13.93
N VAL A 201 1.09 -1.93 14.41
CA VAL A 201 0.87 -3.29 13.91
C VAL A 201 -0.60 -3.69 14.01
N LEU A 202 -1.24 -3.92 12.85
CA LEU A 202 -2.65 -4.30 12.80
C LEU A 202 -2.87 -5.74 13.28
N PRO A 203 -4.06 -6.03 13.86
CA PRO A 203 -4.43 -7.35 14.38
C PRO A 203 -4.20 -8.52 13.42
N ILE A 204 -4.41 -8.31 12.13
CA ILE A 204 -4.24 -9.35 11.10
C ILE A 204 -2.80 -9.84 11.01
N PHE A 205 -1.80 -8.97 11.21
CA PHE A 205 -0.40 -9.37 11.16
C PHE A 205 -0.03 -10.26 12.35
N LYS A 206 -0.60 -10.01 13.54
CA LYS A 206 -0.45 -10.90 14.71
C LYS A 206 -1.09 -12.27 14.45
N ALA A 207 -2.23 -12.31 13.78
CA ALA A 207 -2.87 -13.56 13.38
C ALA A 207 -2.00 -14.31 12.35
N LEU A 208 -1.48 -13.63 11.32
CA LEU A 208 -0.61 -14.23 10.31
C LEU A 208 0.67 -14.82 10.92
N GLU A 209 1.35 -14.07 11.79
CA GLU A 209 2.54 -14.53 12.52
C GLU A 209 2.24 -15.80 13.31
N LYS A 210 1.18 -15.78 14.12
CA LYS A 210 0.77 -16.88 14.98
C LYS A 210 0.33 -18.13 14.22
N TYR A 211 -0.64 -18.00 13.31
CA TYR A 211 -1.21 -19.13 12.59
C TYR A 211 -0.31 -19.64 11.46
N GLY A 212 0.49 -18.76 10.88
CA GLY A 212 1.48 -19.09 9.87
C GLY A 212 2.80 -19.59 10.44
N GLN A 213 3.02 -19.47 11.75
CA GLN A 213 4.31 -19.73 12.41
C GLN A 213 5.46 -19.03 11.69
N ILE A 214 5.21 -17.79 11.26
CA ILE A 214 6.17 -16.97 10.53
C ILE A 214 7.11 -16.33 11.55
N LYS A 215 8.39 -16.28 11.26
CA LYS A 215 9.34 -15.59 12.14
C LYS A 215 9.06 -14.09 12.14
N HIS A 216 9.27 -13.50 13.28
CA HIS A 216 8.95 -12.07 13.48
C HIS A 216 9.67 -11.16 12.46
N GLU A 217 10.95 -11.39 12.23
CA GLU A 217 11.75 -10.64 11.26
C GLU A 217 11.23 -10.78 9.83
N GLU A 218 10.76 -11.99 9.46
CA GLU A 218 10.19 -12.27 8.14
C GLU A 218 8.88 -11.50 7.89
N MET A 219 8.15 -11.12 8.96
CA MET A 219 6.94 -10.31 8.83
C MET A 219 7.24 -8.93 8.22
N PHE A 220 8.33 -8.28 8.61
CA PHE A 220 8.76 -6.99 8.06
C PHE A 220 9.37 -7.08 6.65
N GLU A 221 9.78 -8.27 6.22
CA GLU A 221 10.23 -8.54 4.85
C GLU A 221 9.06 -8.79 3.87
N ILE A 222 7.88 -9.20 4.39
CA ILE A 222 6.75 -9.62 3.55
C ILE A 222 5.62 -8.59 3.56
N PHE A 223 5.32 -8.04 4.75
CA PHE A 223 4.10 -7.25 4.98
C PHE A 223 4.39 -5.78 5.33
N ASN A 224 3.35 -4.96 5.20
CA ASN A 224 3.39 -3.54 5.57
C ASN A 224 3.28 -3.28 7.09
N MET A 225 3.02 -4.29 7.89
CA MET A 225 2.93 -4.27 9.37
C MET A 225 2.02 -3.16 9.95
N GLY A 226 1.11 -2.59 9.16
CA GLY A 226 0.22 -1.50 9.57
C GLY A 226 0.61 -0.12 9.04
N VAL A 227 1.71 -0.02 8.28
CA VAL A 227 2.16 1.22 7.63
C VAL A 227 2.19 1.01 6.12
N GLY A 228 1.27 1.60 5.39
CA GLY A 228 1.20 1.44 3.94
C GLY A 228 1.98 2.48 3.15
N LEU A 229 2.23 3.66 3.74
CA LEU A 229 3.09 4.69 3.17
C LEU A 229 3.99 5.27 4.26
N MET A 230 5.24 5.55 3.93
CA MET A 230 6.22 6.14 4.84
C MET A 230 6.78 7.43 4.24
N LEU A 231 6.88 8.48 5.06
CA LEU A 231 7.40 9.77 4.67
C LEU A 231 8.70 10.06 5.44
N ALA A 232 9.72 10.59 4.75
CA ALA A 232 10.87 11.22 5.39
C ALA A 232 10.66 12.73 5.41
N VAL A 233 10.68 13.33 6.59
CA VAL A 233 10.30 14.72 6.84
C VAL A 233 11.34 15.41 7.72
N SER A 234 11.79 16.60 7.32
CA SER A 234 12.67 17.42 8.17
C SER A 234 12.01 17.71 9.53
N PRO A 235 12.76 17.66 10.64
CA PRO A 235 12.19 17.84 12.00
C PRO A 235 11.31 19.08 12.17
N GLU A 236 11.69 20.19 11.54
CA GLU A 236 10.94 21.45 11.57
C GLU A 236 9.58 21.38 10.87
N ASN A 237 9.40 20.47 9.92
CA ASN A 237 8.16 20.32 9.14
C ASN A 237 7.18 19.31 9.76
N VAL A 238 7.60 18.48 10.72
CA VAL A 238 6.78 17.40 11.30
C VAL A 238 5.44 17.91 11.83
N SER A 239 5.45 19.02 12.59
CA SER A 239 4.21 19.59 13.14
C SER A 239 3.25 20.04 12.03
N ARG A 240 3.78 20.66 10.97
CA ARG A 240 2.96 21.12 9.84
C ARG A 240 2.40 19.94 9.03
N VAL A 241 3.17 18.90 8.82
CA VAL A 241 2.71 17.66 8.18
C VAL A 241 1.55 17.04 8.95
N LYS A 242 1.68 16.93 10.29
CA LYS A 242 0.61 16.39 11.15
C LYS A 242 -0.66 17.25 11.17
N GLU A 243 -0.53 18.56 11.04
CA GLU A 243 -1.68 19.48 10.94
C GLU A 243 -2.46 19.31 9.63
N LEU A 244 -1.77 19.02 8.54
CA LEU A 244 -2.39 18.86 7.21
C LEU A 244 -3.00 17.47 7.00
N LEU A 245 -2.52 16.47 7.72
CA LEU A 245 -3.05 15.12 7.66
C LEU A 245 -4.21 14.99 8.64
N ASP A 246 -5.42 14.83 8.13
CA ASP A 246 -6.64 14.59 8.92
C ASP A 246 -6.77 13.11 9.34
N GLU A 247 -5.65 12.55 9.82
CA GLU A 247 -5.55 11.15 10.17
C GLU A 247 -4.39 10.86 11.13
N PRO A 248 -4.37 9.71 11.83
CA PRO A 248 -3.25 9.33 12.68
C PRO A 248 -1.95 9.18 11.88
N VAL A 249 -0.92 9.88 12.34
CA VAL A 249 0.44 9.82 11.81
C VAL A 249 1.36 9.34 12.93
N TYR A 250 2.16 8.34 12.63
CA TYR A 250 3.03 7.68 13.60
C TYR A 250 4.48 8.08 13.35
N GLU A 251 5.13 8.68 14.34
CA GLU A 251 6.59 8.87 14.28
C GLU A 251 7.26 7.55 14.61
N ILE A 252 7.64 6.80 13.60
CA ILE A 252 8.13 5.42 13.75
C ILE A 252 9.65 5.29 13.72
N GLY A 253 10.37 6.39 13.53
CA GLY A 253 11.83 6.35 13.48
C GLY A 253 12.44 7.59 12.85
N ARG A 254 13.65 7.44 12.35
CA ARG A 254 14.44 8.53 11.74
C ARG A 254 15.41 8.00 10.69
N ILE A 255 15.88 8.89 9.85
CA ILE A 255 17.00 8.65 8.93
C ILE A 255 18.32 8.84 9.68
N VAL A 256 19.21 7.89 9.51
CA VAL A 256 20.54 7.88 10.10
C VAL A 256 21.61 7.63 9.04
N LYS A 257 22.86 7.86 9.39
CA LYS A 257 23.99 7.47 8.52
C LYS A 257 24.09 5.94 8.45
N LYS A 258 24.20 5.40 7.26
CA LYS A 258 24.31 3.97 7.04
C LYS A 258 25.64 3.43 7.55
N GLU A 259 25.60 2.39 8.37
CA GLU A 259 26.77 1.61 8.77
C GLU A 259 26.85 0.31 7.96
N ASN A 260 25.86 -0.54 8.08
CA ASN A 260 25.81 -1.86 7.43
C ASN A 260 24.50 -2.04 6.64
N GLU A 261 23.36 -1.96 7.31
CA GLU A 261 22.04 -2.22 6.75
C GLU A 261 21.34 -0.92 6.34
N SER A 262 20.45 -1.00 5.36
CA SER A 262 19.66 0.15 4.92
C SER A 262 18.40 0.36 5.76
N VAL A 263 17.93 -0.68 6.45
CA VAL A 263 16.80 -0.64 7.39
C VAL A 263 17.20 -1.36 8.66
N ILE A 264 17.05 -0.68 9.80
CA ILE A 264 17.37 -1.18 11.14
C ILE A 264 16.09 -1.12 11.93
N ILE A 265 15.58 -2.26 12.38
CA ILE A 265 14.40 -2.36 13.26
C ILE A 265 14.88 -2.64 14.66
N LYS A 266 14.46 -1.81 15.64
CA LYS A 266 14.90 -1.87 17.05
C LYS A 266 13.73 -2.06 17.99
#